data_65b7dec79c88c3e260f67154301880b2
#
_entry.id   65b7dec79c88c3e260f67154301880b2
#
_cell.length_a   1.000
_cell.length_b   1.000
_cell.length_c   1.000
_cell.angle_alpha   90.00
_cell.angle_beta   90.00
_cell.angle_gamma   90.00
#
_symmetry.space_group_name_H-M   'P 1'
#
loop_
_entity.id
_entity.type
_entity.pdbx_description
1 polymer ?
#
loop_
_entity_poly.entity_id
_entity_poly.type
_entity_poly.pdbx_seq_one_letter_code
_entity_poly.pdbx_strand_id
1 'polypeptide(L)'
;LTLGQILAKERAVLYLNLESYSGFEELLGKKFPANLSDLFYYVRQGNENLIHRMNGMIQTVNNLDFIPPVRTPSDIRTVDWEDWERLLQEIVLHSSYEVLILDMGENGDEDFRLLEMCRKIYMPVLNDTLSVCKVTQFENLLRIWNKEKILEKTEKVHLPFHMDRISSDAYVEQLVWSELGDYIRELLRKERS
;
A
#
# COMPACT_ATOMS: atom_id res chain seq x y z
N LEU A 1 1.68 -4.33 -4.66
CA LEU A 1 3.07 -4.72 -4.96
C LEU A 1 3.42 -4.51 -6.45
N THR A 2 2.72 -5.15 -7.42
CA THR A 2 3.02 -5.07 -8.87
C THR A 2 2.96 -3.64 -9.42
N LEU A 3 1.96 -2.85 -9.02
CA LEU A 3 1.85 -1.43 -9.37
C LEU A 3 3.12 -0.66 -8.95
N GLY A 4 3.58 -0.87 -7.73
CA GLY A 4 4.78 -0.23 -7.20
C GLY A 4 6.02 -0.56 -8.02
N GLN A 5 6.23 -1.82 -8.36
CA GLN A 5 7.38 -2.26 -9.18
C GLN A 5 7.37 -1.66 -10.60
N ILE A 6 6.17 -1.51 -11.19
CA ILE A 6 6.05 -0.90 -12.53
C ILE A 6 6.38 0.59 -12.46
N LEU A 7 5.84 1.31 -11.46
CA LEU A 7 6.13 2.73 -11.25
C LEU A 7 7.58 2.98 -10.86
N ALA A 8 8.19 2.09 -10.07
CA ALA A 8 9.58 2.22 -9.62
C ALA A 8 10.62 2.12 -10.73
N LYS A 9 10.24 1.77 -11.96
CA LYS A 9 11.12 1.84 -13.14
C LYS A 9 11.40 3.27 -13.60
N GLU A 10 10.51 4.21 -13.29
CA GLU A 10 10.57 5.58 -13.79
C GLU A 10 10.58 6.64 -12.68
N ARG A 11 10.21 6.27 -11.44
CA ARG A 11 10.01 7.18 -10.32
C ARG A 11 10.57 6.62 -9.03
N ALA A 12 10.86 7.47 -8.07
CA ALA A 12 11.13 7.05 -6.70
C ALA A 12 9.83 6.69 -6.00
N VAL A 13 9.64 5.40 -5.67
CA VAL A 13 8.41 4.86 -5.08
C VAL A 13 8.70 4.23 -3.74
N LEU A 14 7.93 4.63 -2.72
CA LEU A 14 7.89 3.96 -1.43
C LEU A 14 6.58 3.18 -1.28
N TYR A 15 6.68 1.91 -0.91
CA TYR A 15 5.54 1.03 -0.68
C TYR A 15 5.41 0.69 0.80
N LEU A 16 4.24 0.91 1.36
CA LEU A 16 3.84 0.51 2.71
C LEU A 16 2.75 -0.54 2.62
N ASN A 17 3.04 -1.75 3.07
CA ASN A 17 2.04 -2.80 3.21
C ASN A 17 1.40 -2.71 4.59
N LEU A 18 0.10 -2.47 4.61
CA LEU A 18 -0.71 -2.30 5.82
C LEU A 18 -1.65 -3.49 6.05
N GLU A 19 -1.45 -4.60 5.35
CA GLU A 19 -2.23 -5.82 5.56
C GLU A 19 -1.87 -6.48 6.89
N SER A 20 -2.87 -7.08 7.52
CA SER A 20 -2.72 -7.78 8.80
C SER A 20 -1.68 -8.91 8.75
N TYR A 21 -1.53 -9.57 7.60
CA TYR A 21 -0.59 -10.67 7.37
C TYR A 21 0.02 -10.53 5.98
N SER A 22 1.12 -9.80 5.89
CA SER A 22 1.75 -9.46 4.60
C SER A 22 2.45 -10.63 3.91
N GLY A 23 2.95 -11.60 4.68
CA GLY A 23 3.74 -12.73 4.16
C GLY A 23 5.09 -12.35 3.54
N PHE A 24 5.59 -11.14 3.72
CA PHE A 24 6.79 -10.66 3.04
C PHE A 24 8.07 -11.38 3.43
N GLU A 25 8.23 -11.76 4.70
CA GLU A 25 9.41 -12.52 5.14
C GLU A 25 9.47 -13.90 4.46
N GLU A 26 8.33 -14.56 4.32
CA GLU A 26 8.20 -15.85 3.66
C GLU A 26 8.34 -15.71 2.14
N LEU A 27 7.71 -14.70 1.56
CA LEU A 27 7.74 -14.43 0.12
C LEU A 27 9.15 -14.11 -0.39
N LEU A 28 9.91 -13.31 0.39
CA LEU A 28 11.24 -12.86 0.01
C LEU A 28 12.35 -13.74 0.60
N GLY A 29 12.00 -14.78 1.39
CA GLY A 29 12.96 -15.68 2.04
C GLY A 29 13.93 -14.95 2.97
N LYS A 30 13.52 -13.83 3.55
CA LYS A 30 14.39 -12.91 4.28
C LYS A 30 13.74 -12.42 5.56
N LYS A 31 14.51 -12.43 6.67
CA LYS A 31 14.08 -11.80 7.92
C LYS A 31 14.50 -10.33 7.95
N PHE A 32 13.61 -9.49 8.47
CA PHE A 32 13.86 -8.05 8.59
C PHE A 32 14.20 -7.69 10.04
N PRO A 33 15.32 -6.99 10.28
CA PRO A 33 15.71 -6.59 11.63
C PRO A 33 14.82 -5.51 12.23
N ALA A 34 14.22 -4.66 11.37
CA ALA A 34 13.31 -3.58 11.73
C ALA A 34 12.13 -3.56 10.76
N ASN A 35 11.01 -2.97 11.18
CA ASN A 35 9.75 -2.91 10.43
C ASN A 35 8.98 -1.62 10.73
N LEU A 36 7.77 -1.49 10.20
CA LEU A 36 6.93 -0.31 10.34
C LEU A 36 6.57 0.01 11.82
N SER A 37 6.48 -0.99 12.72
CA SER A 37 6.28 -0.72 14.16
C SER A 37 7.46 0.03 14.77
N ASP A 38 8.69 -0.32 14.37
CA ASP A 38 9.88 0.37 14.85
C ASP A 38 9.92 1.82 14.36
N LEU A 39 9.42 2.06 13.12
CA LEU A 39 9.32 3.41 12.60
C LEU A 39 8.30 4.25 13.40
N PHE A 40 7.13 3.70 13.72
CA PHE A 40 6.15 4.38 14.58
C PHE A 40 6.67 4.65 16.00
N TYR A 41 7.51 3.79 16.52
CA TYR A 41 8.19 4.09 17.78
C TYR A 41 9.02 5.39 17.71
N TYR A 42 9.75 5.60 16.58
CA TYR A 42 10.50 6.87 16.39
C TYR A 42 9.57 8.07 16.13
N VAL A 43 8.45 7.87 15.45
CA VAL A 43 7.42 8.91 15.26
C VAL A 43 6.94 9.43 16.62
N ARG A 44 6.57 8.52 17.54
CA ARG A 44 6.10 8.85 18.89
C ARG A 44 7.13 9.57 19.75
N GLN A 45 8.40 9.26 19.56
CA GLN A 45 9.48 9.95 20.26
C GLN A 45 9.74 11.38 19.78
N GLY A 46 9.10 11.84 18.72
CA GLY A 46 9.36 13.16 18.17
C GLY A 46 10.77 13.31 17.58
N ASN A 47 11.33 12.25 17.04
CA ASN A 47 12.70 12.24 16.57
C ASN A 47 12.87 13.15 15.34
N GLU A 48 13.74 14.17 15.45
CA GLU A 48 14.04 15.11 14.36
C GLU A 48 14.70 14.44 13.13
N ASN A 49 15.24 13.23 13.28
CA ASN A 49 15.90 12.48 12.22
C ASN A 49 15.04 11.32 11.69
N LEU A 50 13.70 11.46 11.65
CA LEU A 50 12.78 10.39 11.29
C LEU A 50 13.09 9.82 9.89
N ILE A 51 13.33 10.67 8.91
CA ILE A 51 13.66 10.23 7.52
C ILE A 51 14.99 9.47 7.49
N HIS A 52 15.97 9.88 8.26
CA HIS A 52 17.23 9.13 8.34
C HIS A 52 17.04 7.73 8.95
N ARG A 53 16.19 7.62 10.00
CA ARG A 53 15.82 6.33 10.59
C ARG A 53 15.07 5.46 9.61
N MET A 54 14.09 6.03 8.92
CA MET A 54 13.34 5.37 7.87
C MET A 54 14.27 4.81 6.78
N ASN A 55 15.18 5.62 6.27
CA ASN A 55 16.15 5.21 5.25
C ASN A 55 17.02 4.01 5.69
N GLY A 56 17.33 3.91 6.98
CA GLY A 56 18.04 2.75 7.55
C GLY A 56 17.20 1.46 7.62
N MET A 57 15.89 1.54 7.47
CA MET A 57 14.96 0.40 7.50
C MET A 57 14.53 -0.07 6.11
N ILE A 58 14.66 0.80 5.09
CA ILE A 58 14.20 0.53 3.72
C ILE A 58 14.84 -0.75 3.19
N GLN A 59 14.01 -1.54 2.56
CA GLN A 59 14.38 -2.70 1.76
C GLN A 59 13.95 -2.46 0.32
N THR A 60 14.65 -3.07 -0.63
CA THR A 60 14.35 -2.90 -2.05
C THR A 60 14.10 -4.25 -2.71
N VAL A 61 13.07 -4.32 -3.54
CA VAL A 61 12.76 -5.47 -4.39
C VAL A 61 12.39 -4.97 -5.79
N ASN A 62 13.15 -5.38 -6.82
CA ASN A 62 12.95 -4.95 -8.22
C ASN A 62 12.77 -3.42 -8.37
N ASN A 63 13.68 -2.64 -7.80
CA ASN A 63 13.68 -1.18 -7.74
C ASN A 63 12.56 -0.55 -6.88
N LEU A 64 11.66 -1.33 -6.31
CA LEU A 64 10.64 -0.84 -5.40
C LEU A 64 11.18 -0.81 -3.98
N ASP A 65 11.25 0.37 -3.39
CA ASP A 65 11.58 0.53 -2.00
C ASP A 65 10.35 0.31 -1.13
N PHE A 66 10.54 -0.40 -0.03
CA PHE A 66 9.48 -0.64 0.95
C PHE A 66 10.01 -0.62 2.37
N ILE A 67 9.15 -0.28 3.31
CA ILE A 67 9.41 -0.49 4.73
C ILE A 67 8.83 -1.86 5.09
N PRO A 68 9.62 -2.76 5.73
CA PRO A 68 9.10 -4.05 6.13
C PRO A 68 7.81 -3.92 6.92
N PRO A 69 6.75 -4.67 6.57
CA PRO A 69 5.46 -4.57 7.24
C PRO A 69 5.52 -5.04 8.69
N VAL A 70 4.53 -4.66 9.46
CA VAL A 70 4.39 -5.12 10.85
C VAL A 70 4.28 -6.64 10.93
N ARG A 71 4.65 -7.20 12.08
CA ARG A 71 4.58 -8.65 12.30
C ARG A 71 3.24 -9.12 12.81
N THR A 72 2.50 -8.25 13.49
CA THR A 72 1.20 -8.59 14.05
C THR A 72 0.15 -7.54 13.69
N PRO A 73 -1.13 -7.94 13.50
CA PRO A 73 -2.20 -6.98 13.21
C PRO A 73 -2.38 -5.92 14.30
N SER A 74 -2.09 -6.25 15.55
CA SER A 74 -2.18 -5.30 16.66
C SER A 74 -1.23 -4.12 16.51
N ASP A 75 -0.06 -4.35 15.91
CA ASP A 75 0.96 -3.32 15.76
C ASP A 75 0.50 -2.15 14.88
N ILE A 76 -0.36 -2.43 13.89
CA ILE A 76 -0.92 -1.39 13.01
C ILE A 76 -2.20 -0.79 13.60
N ARG A 77 -3.05 -1.63 14.23
CA ARG A 77 -4.34 -1.18 14.78
C ARG A 77 -4.22 -0.25 15.98
N THR A 78 -3.09 -0.26 16.65
CA THR A 78 -2.80 0.60 17.81
C THR A 78 -2.08 1.89 17.43
N VAL A 79 -1.94 2.18 16.14
CA VAL A 79 -1.34 3.43 15.67
C VAL A 79 -2.42 4.50 15.63
N ASP A 80 -2.24 5.55 16.41
CA ASP A 80 -3.15 6.70 16.45
C ASP A 80 -3.02 7.53 15.17
N TRP A 81 -4.08 8.30 14.86
CA TRP A 81 -4.10 9.16 13.69
C TRP A 81 -2.94 10.17 13.66
N GLU A 82 -2.62 10.76 14.77
CA GLU A 82 -1.54 11.74 14.92
C GLU A 82 -0.18 11.17 14.51
N ASP A 83 0.05 9.89 14.81
CA ASP A 83 1.26 9.17 14.40
C ASP A 83 1.28 8.93 12.88
N TRP A 84 0.13 8.55 12.29
CA TRP A 84 -0.02 8.40 10.84
C TRP A 84 0.19 9.72 10.12
N GLU A 85 -0.50 10.77 10.55
CA GLU A 85 -0.41 12.10 9.93
C GLU A 85 1.03 12.59 9.94
N ARG A 86 1.70 12.48 11.09
CA ARG A 86 3.09 12.88 11.23
C ARG A 86 4.02 12.08 10.31
N LEU A 87 3.90 10.75 10.28
CA LEU A 87 4.72 9.90 9.41
C LEU A 87 4.55 10.27 7.95
N LEU A 88 3.30 10.39 7.50
CA LEU A 88 3.00 10.69 6.09
C LEU A 88 3.46 12.09 5.70
N GLN A 89 3.31 13.09 6.58
CA GLN A 89 3.81 14.45 6.34
C GLN A 89 5.34 14.46 6.24
N GLU A 90 6.04 13.80 7.14
CA GLU A 90 7.51 13.69 7.09
C GLU A 90 7.98 13.03 5.79
N ILE A 91 7.34 11.94 5.35
CA ILE A 91 7.67 11.28 4.09
C ILE A 91 7.46 12.23 2.91
N VAL A 92 6.29 12.89 2.84
CA VAL A 92 5.93 13.77 1.71
C VAL A 92 6.81 15.01 1.63
N LEU A 93 7.18 15.60 2.78
CA LEU A 93 7.90 16.88 2.82
C LEU A 93 9.42 16.69 2.79
N HIS A 94 9.95 15.60 3.32
CA HIS A 94 11.37 15.46 3.63
C HIS A 94 12.05 14.25 3.00
N SER A 95 11.31 13.38 2.28
CA SER A 95 11.90 12.29 1.52
C SER A 95 12.06 12.63 0.04
N SER A 96 12.81 11.81 -0.70
CA SER A 96 12.95 11.91 -2.15
C SER A 96 11.91 11.12 -2.94
N TYR A 97 10.94 10.51 -2.27
CA TYR A 97 9.92 9.71 -2.95
C TYR A 97 8.88 10.59 -3.64
N GLU A 98 8.61 10.29 -4.91
CA GLU A 98 7.59 10.94 -5.73
C GLU A 98 6.22 10.29 -5.58
N VAL A 99 6.21 9.01 -5.22
CA VAL A 99 5.01 8.20 -5.07
C VAL A 99 5.07 7.41 -3.77
N LEU A 100 4.03 7.52 -2.96
CA LEU A 100 3.78 6.68 -1.80
C LEU A 100 2.58 5.78 -2.09
N ILE A 101 2.78 4.48 -1.98
CA ILE A 101 1.72 3.48 -2.14
C ILE A 101 1.37 2.91 -0.77
N LEU A 102 0.11 3.02 -0.40
CA LEU A 102 -0.46 2.36 0.77
C LEU A 102 -1.24 1.13 0.29
N ASP A 103 -0.78 -0.06 0.63
CA ASP A 103 -1.49 -1.31 0.35
C ASP A 103 -2.36 -1.63 1.56
N MET A 104 -3.64 -1.27 1.44
CA MET A 104 -4.56 -1.23 2.57
C MET A 104 -5.07 -2.62 2.91
N GLY A 105 -4.97 -2.96 4.19
CA GLY A 105 -5.71 -4.06 4.79
C GLY A 105 -7.01 -3.57 5.44
N GLU A 106 -7.53 -4.36 6.35
CA GLU A 106 -8.69 -4.03 7.18
C GLU A 106 -8.19 -3.76 8.62
N ASN A 107 -7.84 -2.51 8.93
CA ASN A 107 -7.11 -2.16 10.15
C ASN A 107 -7.94 -1.39 11.18
N GLY A 108 -9.02 -0.71 10.77
CA GLY A 108 -9.91 -0.01 11.68
C GLY A 108 -10.39 1.35 11.18
N ASP A 109 -10.77 2.21 12.11
CA ASP A 109 -11.43 3.50 11.82
C ASP A 109 -10.49 4.49 11.09
N GLU A 110 -9.19 4.39 11.29
CA GLU A 110 -8.20 5.28 10.66
C GLU A 110 -8.02 5.01 9.15
N ASP A 111 -8.46 3.86 8.65
CA ASP A 111 -8.40 3.53 7.22
C ASP A 111 -9.08 4.59 6.36
N PHE A 112 -10.21 5.13 6.81
CA PHE A 112 -10.93 6.18 6.06
C PHE A 112 -10.15 7.48 5.99
N ARG A 113 -9.41 7.84 7.03
CA ARG A 113 -8.55 9.03 7.03
C ARG A 113 -7.35 8.84 6.08
N LEU A 114 -6.75 7.65 6.07
CA LEU A 114 -5.70 7.31 5.10
C LEU A 114 -6.22 7.39 3.66
N LEU A 115 -7.41 6.85 3.38
CA LEU A 115 -8.06 6.95 2.07
C LEU A 115 -8.35 8.42 1.70
N GLU A 116 -8.75 9.27 2.64
CA GLU A 116 -8.95 10.70 2.39
C GLU A 116 -7.67 11.43 1.98
N MET A 117 -6.51 11.00 2.46
CA MET A 117 -5.21 11.57 2.06
C MET A 117 -4.74 11.09 0.69
N CYS A 118 -5.16 9.92 0.23
CA CYS A 118 -4.76 9.39 -1.06
C CYS A 118 -5.26 10.28 -2.20
N ARG A 119 -4.42 10.49 -3.21
CA ARG A 119 -4.78 11.17 -4.45
C ARG A 119 -5.63 10.28 -5.36
N LYS A 120 -5.33 8.99 -5.40
CA LYS A 120 -5.98 7.97 -6.21
C LYS A 120 -6.15 6.70 -5.38
N ILE A 121 -7.26 6.03 -5.54
CA ILE A 121 -7.57 4.77 -4.87
C ILE A 121 -7.96 3.76 -5.94
N TYR A 122 -7.27 2.62 -5.96
CA TYR A 122 -7.65 1.47 -6.75
C TYR A 122 -8.32 0.44 -5.86
N MET A 123 -9.55 0.10 -6.17
CA MET A 123 -10.34 -0.88 -5.43
C MET A 123 -10.49 -2.15 -6.28
N PRO A 124 -9.75 -3.23 -5.97
CA PRO A 124 -9.97 -4.51 -6.62
C PRO A 124 -11.36 -5.06 -6.32
N VAL A 125 -12.09 -5.45 -7.35
CA VAL A 125 -13.44 -6.02 -7.25
C VAL A 125 -13.52 -7.32 -8.05
N LEU A 126 -14.24 -8.29 -7.52
CA LEU A 126 -14.57 -9.52 -8.23
C LEU A 126 -15.93 -9.38 -8.93
N ASN A 127 -16.11 -10.12 -10.04
CA ASN A 127 -17.35 -10.13 -10.81
C ASN A 127 -18.39 -11.13 -10.26
N ASP A 128 -18.56 -11.17 -8.94
CA ASP A 128 -19.55 -11.99 -8.28
C ASP A 128 -20.54 -11.15 -7.47
N THR A 129 -21.71 -11.71 -7.20
CA THR A 129 -22.80 -11.02 -6.50
C THR A 129 -22.39 -10.54 -5.10
N LEU A 130 -21.59 -11.33 -4.37
CA LEU A 130 -21.19 -10.97 -3.01
C LEU A 130 -20.24 -9.78 -3.02
N SER A 131 -19.28 -9.76 -3.93
CA SER A 131 -18.35 -8.63 -4.12
C SER A 131 -19.09 -7.35 -4.47
N VAL A 132 -20.07 -7.42 -5.37
CA VAL A 132 -20.92 -6.28 -5.73
C VAL A 132 -21.69 -5.76 -4.50
N CYS A 133 -22.26 -6.66 -3.69
CA CYS A 133 -22.96 -6.27 -2.46
C CYS A 133 -22.02 -5.59 -1.45
N LYS A 134 -20.79 -6.12 -1.26
CA LYS A 134 -19.79 -5.51 -0.36
C LYS A 134 -19.39 -4.11 -0.82
N VAL A 135 -19.12 -3.95 -2.12
CA VAL A 135 -18.78 -2.64 -2.70
C VAL A 135 -19.94 -1.66 -2.50
N THR A 136 -21.18 -2.09 -2.78
CA THR A 136 -22.36 -1.24 -2.58
C THR A 136 -22.54 -0.83 -1.11
N GLN A 137 -22.31 -1.75 -0.18
CA GLN A 137 -22.34 -1.45 1.25
C GLN A 137 -21.28 -0.41 1.64
N PHE A 138 -20.06 -0.58 1.18
CA PHE A 138 -18.96 0.36 1.41
C PHE A 138 -19.28 1.75 0.86
N GLU A 139 -19.74 1.85 -0.38
CA GLU A 139 -20.14 3.13 -0.99
C GLU A 139 -21.27 3.82 -0.24
N ASN A 140 -22.28 3.06 0.19
CA ASN A 140 -23.40 3.61 0.97
C ASN A 140 -22.91 4.13 2.33
N LEU A 141 -21.99 3.41 2.98
CA LEU A 141 -21.41 3.84 4.24
C LEU A 141 -20.65 5.17 4.09
N LEU A 142 -19.84 5.31 3.04
CA LEU A 142 -19.14 6.55 2.75
C LEU A 142 -20.09 7.73 2.53
N ARG A 143 -21.23 7.51 1.85
CA ARG A 143 -22.29 8.56 1.68
C ARG A 143 -22.93 8.93 3.01
N ILE A 144 -23.26 7.94 3.85
CA ILE A 144 -23.83 8.18 5.19
C ILE A 144 -22.89 9.01 6.06
N TRP A 145 -21.58 8.81 5.92
CA TRP A 145 -20.54 9.50 6.68
C TRP A 145 -20.05 10.81 6.04
N ASN A 146 -20.67 11.26 4.93
CA ASN A 146 -20.26 12.44 4.17
C ASN A 146 -18.78 12.37 3.70
N LYS A 147 -18.36 11.19 3.24
CA LYS A 147 -17.02 10.90 2.74
C LYS A 147 -16.98 10.62 1.24
N GLU A 148 -17.90 11.21 0.47
CA GLU A 148 -18.02 10.99 -0.98
C GLU A 148 -16.74 11.34 -1.75
N LYS A 149 -15.91 12.23 -1.22
CA LYS A 149 -14.58 12.54 -1.79
C LYS A 149 -13.68 11.32 -1.95
N ILE A 150 -13.87 10.28 -1.13
CA ILE A 150 -13.17 9.00 -1.30
C ILE A 150 -13.66 8.31 -2.59
N LEU A 151 -14.96 8.32 -2.84
CA LEU A 151 -15.56 7.70 -4.03
C LEU A 151 -15.08 8.38 -5.32
N GLU A 152 -15.00 9.70 -5.34
CA GLU A 152 -14.58 10.49 -6.51
C GLU A 152 -13.18 10.12 -7.01
N LYS A 153 -12.30 9.66 -6.12
CA LYS A 153 -10.93 9.27 -6.45
C LYS A 153 -10.72 7.75 -6.44
N THR A 154 -11.80 6.98 -6.25
CA THR A 154 -11.78 5.52 -6.26
C THR A 154 -12.08 4.99 -7.65
N GLU A 155 -11.18 4.21 -8.19
CA GLU A 155 -11.37 3.44 -9.41
C GLU A 155 -11.53 1.95 -9.08
N LYS A 156 -12.66 1.38 -9.49
CA LYS A 156 -12.89 -0.07 -9.37
C LYS A 156 -12.09 -0.79 -10.45
N VAL A 157 -11.26 -1.72 -10.06
CA VAL A 157 -10.40 -2.47 -10.96
C VAL A 157 -10.74 -3.96 -10.92
N HIS A 158 -10.90 -4.56 -12.08
CA HIS A 158 -11.15 -5.98 -12.24
C HIS A 158 -9.84 -6.65 -12.64
N LEU A 159 -9.13 -7.14 -11.63
CA LEU A 159 -7.83 -7.76 -11.85
C LEU A 159 -7.99 -9.07 -12.64
N PRO A 160 -7.10 -9.37 -13.60
CA PRO A 160 -7.09 -10.66 -14.27
C PRO A 160 -6.84 -11.76 -13.24
N PHE A 161 -7.63 -12.83 -13.33
CA PHE A 161 -7.48 -13.97 -12.42
C PHE A 161 -6.33 -14.85 -12.88
N HIS A 162 -5.31 -15.00 -12.04
CA HIS A 162 -4.18 -15.87 -12.28
C HIS A 162 -4.19 -17.07 -11.34
N MET A 163 -4.21 -18.26 -11.94
CA MET A 163 -3.98 -19.53 -11.22
C MET A 163 -2.56 -20.08 -11.46
N ASP A 164 -1.61 -19.27 -11.84
CA ASP A 164 -0.28 -19.80 -12.08
C ASP A 164 0.38 -20.22 -10.76
N ARG A 165 0.83 -21.47 -10.73
CA ARG A 165 1.72 -21.99 -9.70
C ARG A 165 3.11 -21.39 -9.92
N ILE A 166 3.26 -20.13 -9.54
CA ILE A 166 4.53 -19.45 -9.59
C ILE A 166 5.41 -20.01 -8.46
N SER A 167 6.64 -20.39 -8.77
CA SER A 167 7.61 -20.78 -7.75
C SER A 167 7.92 -19.58 -6.86
N SER A 168 8.04 -19.78 -5.54
CA SER A 168 8.28 -18.71 -4.56
C SER A 168 9.46 -17.82 -4.92
N ASP A 169 10.53 -18.39 -5.50
CA ASP A 169 11.80 -17.72 -5.75
C ASP A 169 11.76 -16.66 -6.88
N ALA A 170 10.75 -16.73 -7.76
CA ALA A 170 10.61 -15.79 -8.87
C ALA A 170 9.25 -15.05 -8.86
N TYR A 171 8.44 -15.26 -7.84
CA TYR A 171 7.06 -14.76 -7.81
C TYR A 171 6.97 -13.24 -8.04
N VAL A 172 7.75 -12.49 -7.30
CA VAL A 172 7.72 -11.02 -7.32
C VAL A 172 8.17 -10.47 -8.68
N GLU A 173 9.16 -11.10 -9.32
CA GLU A 173 9.62 -10.72 -10.67
C GLU A 173 8.60 -11.10 -11.74
N GLN A 174 8.02 -12.28 -11.63
CA GLN A 174 7.05 -12.80 -12.61
C GLN A 174 5.77 -11.98 -12.64
N LEU A 175 5.32 -11.43 -11.50
CA LEU A 175 4.13 -10.57 -11.45
C LEU A 175 4.21 -9.38 -12.42
N VAL A 176 5.37 -8.78 -12.57
CA VAL A 176 5.56 -7.63 -13.49
C VAL A 176 5.40 -8.04 -14.96
N TRP A 177 5.72 -9.29 -15.30
CA TRP A 177 5.67 -9.82 -16.66
C TRP A 177 4.42 -10.66 -16.95
N SER A 178 3.50 -10.75 -15.99
CA SER A 178 2.24 -11.47 -16.12
C SER A 178 1.15 -10.60 -16.76
N GLU A 179 -0.02 -11.22 -17.01
CA GLU A 179 -1.23 -10.48 -17.44
C GLU A 179 -1.62 -9.38 -16.46
N LEU A 180 -1.37 -9.57 -15.15
CA LEU A 180 -1.55 -8.52 -14.14
C LEU A 180 -0.63 -7.34 -14.41
N GLY A 181 0.64 -7.59 -14.76
CA GLY A 181 1.58 -6.54 -15.12
C GLY A 181 1.14 -5.76 -16.36
N ASP A 182 0.63 -6.45 -17.38
CA ASP A 182 0.12 -5.81 -18.59
C ASP A 182 -1.15 -4.99 -18.31
N TYR A 183 -2.08 -5.54 -17.54
CA TYR A 183 -3.27 -4.82 -17.08
C TYR A 183 -2.92 -3.52 -16.36
N ILE A 184 -1.96 -3.56 -15.42
CA ILE A 184 -1.54 -2.38 -14.66
C ILE A 184 -0.87 -1.34 -15.58
N ARG A 185 -0.08 -1.77 -16.57
CA ARG A 185 0.50 -0.84 -17.55
C ARG A 185 -0.57 -0.12 -18.37
N GLU A 186 -1.62 -0.83 -18.77
CA GLU A 186 -2.76 -0.22 -19.46
C GLU A 186 -3.53 0.76 -18.58
N LEU A 187 -3.75 0.39 -17.31
CA LEU A 187 -4.39 1.25 -16.31
C LEU A 187 -3.64 2.56 -16.17
N LEU A 188 -2.33 2.52 -15.99
CA LEU A 188 -1.47 3.69 -15.85
C LEU A 188 -1.39 4.55 -17.12
N ARG A 189 -1.50 3.95 -18.32
CA ARG A 189 -1.55 4.70 -19.59
C ARG A 189 -2.82 5.54 -19.70
N LYS A 190 -3.96 4.99 -19.29
CA LYS A 190 -5.24 5.71 -19.29
C LYS A 190 -5.25 6.93 -18.37
N GLU A 191 -4.51 6.89 -17.28
CA GLU A 191 -4.40 8.02 -16.36
C GLU A 191 -3.50 9.16 -16.86
N ARG A 192 -2.59 8.85 -17.78
CA ARG A 192 -1.68 9.87 -18.39
C ARG A 192 -2.32 10.58 -19.59
N SER A 193 -3.48 10.10 -20.08
CA SER A 193 -4.21 10.63 -21.22
C SER A 193 -5.28 11.63 -20.79
#